data_0553f5b96606a94f3d4038a3c1b8f64a
#
_entry.id   0553f5b96606a94f3d4038a3c1b8f64a
#
_cell.length_a   1.000
_cell.length_b   1.000
_cell.length_c   1.000
_cell.angle_alpha   90.00
_cell.angle_beta   90.00
_cell.angle_gamma   90.00
#
_symmetry.space_group_name_H-M   'P 1'
#
loop_
_entity.id
_entity.type
_entity.pdbx_description
1 polymer ?
#
loop_
_entity_poly.entity_id
_entity_poly.type
_entity_poly.pdbx_seq_one_letter_code
_entity_poly.pdbx_strand_id
1 'polypeptide(L)'
;MSKVIKVKKGLNINLKGKALNRMSGNLQPNTYSIIPDDFTGIILKVAVKVDDTVEAGTPILYDKNHPEIKIVAPVSGKITAVNRGEKRKLLSIDILADKEIQYVDFGKSDISKLSVAEIKEILSIGGMLPFIKQRPYDIVANPQDTPRDIFVTGFNSAPLAPDTEFVLKGQEQDFQTGLDVLAKLTSGKVYLGIKSDCNIACLKEAKNVEVVAFEGPHPAGNVGVQINHIKPVNKGEIVWTLNYADIPFIGRLFNKGIADFTRTAALTGSEVKETGYYHVIIGANLSKVFQENTTTGKELRYISGNVLTGKRITENGYLGFYDNQITVIPEGKETNEFLGWISPGFNKFSVSRTYFAWLLNVFGKKEYTIDARIKGGKRAMIMSNEYDKVFPMDIYPEYLLKAIIAFNIDKMENLGIYEVAPEDFALCEFVDTSKIEIQSIVRNGLDLLYKEMN
;
A
#
# COMPACT_ATOMS: atom_id res chain seq x y z
N MET A 1 -28.65 1.71 -10.92
CA MET A 1 -27.99 2.30 -9.74
C MET A 1 -27.05 1.27 -9.18
N SER A 2 -25.76 1.55 -9.09
CA SER A 2 -24.78 0.66 -8.44
C SER A 2 -25.15 0.47 -6.97
N LYS A 3 -25.08 -0.75 -6.47
CA LYS A 3 -25.35 -1.08 -5.06
C LYS A 3 -24.33 -0.36 -4.18
N VAL A 4 -24.80 0.48 -3.24
CA VAL A 4 -23.92 1.13 -2.25
C VAL A 4 -23.80 0.23 -1.02
N ILE A 5 -22.57 -0.18 -0.71
CA ILE A 5 -22.24 -0.96 0.48
C ILE A 5 -21.86 0.01 1.61
N LYS A 6 -22.54 -0.10 2.75
CA LYS A 6 -22.28 0.75 3.92
C LYS A 6 -21.41 0.02 4.93
N VAL A 7 -20.17 0.50 5.09
CA VAL A 7 -19.23 0.05 6.10
C VAL A 7 -19.48 0.85 7.38
N LYS A 8 -19.98 0.20 8.43
CA LYS A 8 -20.42 0.87 9.67
C LYS A 8 -19.32 0.98 10.72
N LYS A 9 -18.44 -0.04 10.81
CA LYS A 9 -17.34 -0.09 11.77
C LYS A 9 -16.10 0.55 11.16
N GLY A 10 -15.26 1.16 11.98
CA GLY A 10 -14.02 1.79 11.52
C GLY A 10 -13.70 3.06 12.31
N LEU A 11 -12.63 3.74 11.92
CA LEU A 11 -12.16 4.95 12.59
C LEU A 11 -11.46 5.89 11.62
N ASN A 12 -11.95 7.11 11.51
CA ASN A 12 -11.22 8.18 10.83
C ASN A 12 -10.29 8.89 11.82
N ILE A 13 -9.00 8.87 11.53
CA ILE A 13 -7.98 9.57 12.32
C ILE A 13 -7.70 10.89 11.61
N ASN A 14 -8.23 11.99 12.15
CA ASN A 14 -8.11 13.32 11.55
C ASN A 14 -6.71 13.90 11.81
N LEU A 15 -5.73 13.51 11.03
CA LEU A 15 -4.38 14.05 11.07
C LEU A 15 -4.30 15.39 10.35
N LYS A 16 -3.49 16.30 10.89
CA LYS A 16 -3.11 17.55 10.25
C LYS A 16 -2.10 17.31 9.13
N GLY A 17 -2.23 18.07 8.04
CA GLY A 17 -1.24 18.08 6.96
C GLY A 17 -1.63 17.22 5.75
N LYS A 18 -2.91 17.19 5.39
CA LYS A 18 -3.36 16.60 4.13
C LYS A 18 -2.74 17.35 2.94
N ALA A 19 -2.38 16.61 1.87
CA ALA A 19 -1.89 17.20 0.64
C ALA A 19 -2.93 18.13 0.03
N LEU A 20 -2.51 19.33 -0.31
CA LEU A 20 -3.32 20.26 -1.11
C LEU A 20 -3.32 19.78 -2.56
N ASN A 21 -4.43 19.93 -3.28
CA ASN A 21 -4.58 19.51 -4.67
C ASN A 21 -3.78 20.45 -5.62
N ARG A 22 -2.47 20.47 -5.42
CA ARG A 22 -1.51 21.19 -6.26
C ARG A 22 -0.30 20.31 -6.57
N MET A 23 0.20 20.38 -7.79
CA MET A 23 1.47 19.80 -8.17
C MET A 23 2.60 20.70 -7.65
N SER A 24 3.43 20.15 -6.76
CA SER A 24 4.59 20.87 -6.19
C SER A 24 5.85 20.74 -7.07
N GLY A 25 5.89 19.72 -7.94
CA GLY A 25 6.99 19.55 -8.89
C GLY A 25 7.24 18.11 -9.29
N ASN A 26 8.35 17.93 -10.01
CA ASN A 26 8.87 16.61 -10.38
C ASN A 26 10.06 16.30 -9.47
N LEU A 27 9.98 15.16 -8.78
CA LEU A 27 11.08 14.68 -7.96
C LEU A 27 11.96 13.72 -8.79
N GLN A 28 13.10 14.21 -9.21
CA GLN A 28 14.09 13.45 -10.00
C GLN A 28 15.44 13.45 -9.25
N PRO A 29 15.59 12.61 -8.23
CA PRO A 29 16.85 12.47 -7.53
C PRO A 29 17.87 11.71 -8.40
N ASN A 30 19.15 11.84 -8.06
CA ASN A 30 20.21 11.11 -8.76
C ASN A 30 20.22 9.62 -8.40
N THR A 31 19.62 9.21 -7.27
CA THR A 31 19.70 7.83 -6.78
C THR A 31 18.31 7.25 -6.54
N TYR A 32 18.20 5.97 -6.88
CA TYR A 32 16.99 5.16 -6.71
C TYR A 32 17.39 3.85 -6.02
N SER A 33 16.45 3.28 -5.27
CA SER A 33 16.69 2.00 -4.59
C SER A 33 15.46 1.10 -4.66
N ILE A 34 15.67 -0.17 -4.97
CA ILE A 34 14.64 -1.20 -4.88
C ILE A 34 14.91 -2.03 -3.63
N ILE A 35 13.88 -2.14 -2.79
CA ILE A 35 13.94 -2.79 -1.48
C ILE A 35 13.23 -4.14 -1.57
N PRO A 36 13.96 -5.27 -1.48
CA PRO A 36 13.39 -6.61 -1.62
C PRO A 36 12.31 -6.95 -0.58
N ASP A 37 12.36 -6.37 0.60
CA ASP A 37 11.38 -6.56 1.67
C ASP A 37 9.99 -5.94 1.34
N ASP A 38 9.84 -5.27 0.21
CA ASP A 38 8.55 -4.83 -0.30
C ASP A 38 7.75 -5.98 -0.96
N PHE A 39 8.44 -7.03 -1.41
CA PHE A 39 7.86 -8.12 -2.19
C PHE A 39 7.60 -9.35 -1.31
N THR A 40 6.40 -9.47 -0.80
CA THR A 40 6.01 -10.57 0.10
C THR A 40 5.73 -11.86 -0.69
N GLY A 41 6.13 -13.00 -0.12
CA GLY A 41 5.79 -14.34 -0.64
C GLY A 41 6.71 -14.88 -1.74
N ILE A 42 7.74 -14.12 -2.15
CA ILE A 42 8.68 -14.53 -3.20
C ILE A 42 10.13 -14.55 -2.68
N ILE A 43 10.96 -15.40 -3.28
CA ILE A 43 12.38 -15.56 -2.93
C ILE A 43 13.23 -14.93 -4.02
N LEU A 44 13.63 -13.69 -3.79
CA LEU A 44 14.33 -12.90 -4.79
C LEU A 44 15.79 -13.31 -5.00
N LYS A 45 16.19 -13.42 -6.26
CA LYS A 45 17.56 -13.54 -6.73
C LYS A 45 17.97 -12.31 -7.53
N VAL A 46 19.22 -11.94 -7.41
CA VAL A 46 19.81 -10.79 -8.11
C VAL A 46 20.20 -11.20 -9.52
N ALA A 47 19.79 -10.41 -10.50
CA ALA A 47 20.10 -10.60 -11.92
C ALA A 47 21.27 -9.74 -12.41
N VAL A 48 21.73 -8.76 -11.63
CA VAL A 48 22.72 -7.75 -11.99
C VAL A 48 23.91 -7.76 -11.02
N LYS A 49 25.00 -7.09 -11.39
CA LYS A 49 26.19 -6.87 -10.55
C LYS A 49 26.40 -5.37 -10.35
N VAL A 50 27.21 -5.04 -9.35
CA VAL A 50 27.73 -3.67 -9.20
C VAL A 50 28.51 -3.30 -10.45
N ASP A 51 28.37 -2.07 -10.88
CA ASP A 51 28.89 -1.46 -12.10
C ASP A 51 28.17 -1.83 -13.41
N ASP A 52 27.17 -2.73 -13.40
CA ASP A 52 26.34 -2.96 -14.58
C ASP A 52 25.53 -1.69 -14.93
N THR A 53 25.41 -1.44 -16.24
CA THR A 53 24.52 -0.41 -16.78
C THR A 53 23.19 -1.05 -17.16
N VAL A 54 22.09 -0.40 -16.77
CA VAL A 54 20.71 -0.86 -17.01
C VAL A 54 19.87 0.23 -17.66
N GLU A 55 18.88 -0.16 -18.43
CA GLU A 55 17.79 0.70 -18.90
C GLU A 55 16.57 0.53 -18.00
N ALA A 56 15.67 1.50 -17.97
CA ALA A 56 14.39 1.35 -17.29
C ALA A 56 13.60 0.20 -17.96
N GLY A 57 13.25 -0.82 -17.17
CA GLY A 57 12.67 -2.06 -17.70
C GLY A 57 13.64 -3.27 -17.73
N THR A 58 14.96 -3.05 -17.50
CA THR A 58 15.92 -4.16 -17.38
C THR A 58 15.67 -4.96 -16.10
N PRO A 59 15.52 -6.30 -16.14
CA PRO A 59 15.35 -7.12 -14.94
C PRO A 59 16.57 -7.02 -14.01
N ILE A 60 16.34 -6.61 -12.75
CA ILE A 60 17.38 -6.51 -11.70
C ILE A 60 17.21 -7.58 -10.63
N LEU A 61 15.98 -8.05 -10.40
CA LEU A 61 15.65 -9.16 -9.52
C LEU A 61 14.64 -10.09 -10.20
N TYR A 62 14.60 -11.33 -9.77
CA TYR A 62 13.57 -12.29 -10.17
C TYR A 62 13.26 -13.26 -9.03
N ASP A 63 12.06 -13.85 -9.01
CA ASP A 63 11.75 -14.91 -8.06
C ASP A 63 12.44 -16.22 -8.41
N LYS A 64 12.99 -16.89 -7.39
CA LYS A 64 13.66 -18.18 -7.55
C LYS A 64 12.71 -19.28 -8.04
N ASN A 65 11.48 -19.28 -7.56
CA ASN A 65 10.49 -20.32 -7.80
C ASN A 65 9.68 -20.06 -9.07
N HIS A 66 9.42 -18.79 -9.37
CA HIS A 66 8.67 -18.31 -10.53
C HIS A 66 9.50 -17.24 -11.26
N PRO A 67 10.51 -17.64 -12.11
CA PRO A 67 11.42 -16.70 -12.78
C PRO A 67 10.72 -15.70 -13.71
N GLU A 68 9.49 -15.96 -14.07
CA GLU A 68 8.60 -15.02 -14.77
C GLU A 68 8.23 -13.80 -13.94
N ILE A 69 8.30 -13.85 -12.60
CA ILE A 69 8.13 -12.69 -11.72
C ILE A 69 9.45 -11.93 -11.67
N LYS A 70 9.53 -10.84 -12.41
CA LYS A 70 10.70 -9.98 -12.50
C LYS A 70 10.43 -8.65 -11.86
N ILE A 71 11.40 -8.14 -11.12
CA ILE A 71 11.45 -6.75 -10.69
C ILE A 71 12.47 -6.06 -11.59
N VAL A 72 12.03 -5.06 -12.32
CA VAL A 72 12.86 -4.36 -13.30
C VAL A 72 13.35 -3.03 -12.75
N ALA A 73 14.42 -2.51 -13.33
CA ALA A 73 14.98 -1.21 -12.98
C ALA A 73 13.93 -0.11 -13.29
N PRO A 74 13.61 0.78 -12.34
CA PRO A 74 12.65 1.85 -12.55
C PRO A 74 13.22 3.02 -13.37
N VAL A 75 14.53 3.09 -13.48
CA VAL A 75 15.30 4.13 -14.19
C VAL A 75 16.45 3.51 -14.94
N SER A 76 16.95 4.19 -15.98
CA SER A 76 18.24 3.85 -16.58
C SER A 76 19.38 4.43 -15.75
N GLY A 77 20.53 3.76 -15.81
CA GLY A 77 21.69 4.20 -15.08
C GLY A 77 22.62 3.06 -14.69
N LYS A 78 23.45 3.29 -13.69
CA LYS A 78 24.47 2.36 -13.22
C LYS A 78 24.10 1.76 -11.86
N ILE A 79 24.23 0.45 -11.70
CA ILE A 79 24.10 -0.23 -10.41
C ILE A 79 25.27 0.17 -9.52
N THR A 80 25.02 0.89 -8.43
CA THR A 80 26.08 1.38 -7.53
C THR A 80 26.30 0.46 -6.34
N ALA A 81 25.25 -0.23 -5.88
CA ALA A 81 25.37 -1.16 -4.77
C ALA A 81 24.33 -2.30 -4.83
N VAL A 82 24.73 -3.46 -4.35
CA VAL A 82 23.87 -4.60 -4.01
C VAL A 82 24.08 -4.87 -2.53
N ASN A 83 23.28 -4.19 -1.69
CA ASN A 83 23.45 -4.20 -0.25
C ASN A 83 22.92 -5.50 0.38
N ARG A 84 23.71 -6.08 1.25
CA ARG A 84 23.37 -7.32 1.97
C ARG A 84 23.58 -7.14 3.46
N GLY A 85 22.65 -7.67 4.24
CA GLY A 85 22.70 -7.71 5.69
C GLY A 85 23.18 -9.06 6.24
N GLU A 86 22.78 -9.32 7.47
CA GLU A 86 23.06 -10.59 8.14
C GLU A 86 22.55 -11.78 7.30
N LYS A 87 23.28 -12.90 7.41
CA LYS A 87 22.99 -14.15 6.66
C LYS A 87 22.85 -13.94 5.15
N ARG A 88 23.49 -12.89 4.61
CA ARG A 88 23.43 -12.49 3.18
C ARG A 88 22.05 -12.11 2.68
N LYS A 89 21.11 -11.75 3.58
CA LYS A 89 19.80 -11.20 3.20
C LYS A 89 19.99 -9.97 2.30
N LEU A 90 19.34 -9.96 1.15
CA LEU A 90 19.36 -8.81 0.25
C LEU A 90 18.55 -7.66 0.89
N LEU A 91 19.15 -6.48 1.01
CA LEU A 91 18.55 -5.30 1.64
C LEU A 91 18.10 -4.28 0.60
N SER A 92 18.94 -3.99 -0.39
CA SER A 92 18.57 -3.06 -1.47
C SER A 92 19.45 -3.28 -2.70
N ILE A 93 18.95 -2.81 -3.85
CA ILE A 93 19.74 -2.57 -5.07
C ILE A 93 19.65 -1.09 -5.37
N ASP A 94 20.79 -0.41 -5.39
CA ASP A 94 20.88 1.03 -5.56
C ASP A 94 21.36 1.36 -6.97
N ILE A 95 20.70 2.35 -7.60
CA ILE A 95 20.92 2.77 -8.98
C ILE A 95 21.24 4.26 -8.98
N LEU A 96 22.36 4.64 -9.61
CA LEU A 96 22.66 6.02 -9.97
C LEU A 96 22.05 6.28 -11.34
N ALA A 97 20.99 7.11 -11.37
CA ALA A 97 20.21 7.34 -12.56
C ALA A 97 20.95 8.21 -13.58
N ASP A 98 20.68 7.97 -14.85
CA ASP A 98 21.04 8.85 -15.93
C ASP A 98 20.26 10.17 -15.87
N LYS A 99 20.77 11.22 -16.49
CA LYS A 99 20.05 12.51 -16.59
C LYS A 99 18.77 12.40 -17.41
N GLU A 100 18.80 11.59 -18.46
CA GLU A 100 17.66 11.28 -19.32
C GLU A 100 17.42 9.77 -19.25
N ILE A 101 16.22 9.37 -18.83
CA ILE A 101 15.89 7.97 -18.64
C ILE A 101 15.71 7.29 -20.00
N GLN A 102 16.48 6.24 -20.23
CA GLN A 102 16.34 5.35 -21.38
C GLN A 102 15.49 4.15 -21.00
N TYR A 103 14.58 3.79 -21.87
CA TYR A 103 13.62 2.70 -21.62
C TYR A 103 13.88 1.52 -22.56
N VAL A 104 13.75 0.32 -22.04
CA VAL A 104 13.61 -0.88 -22.87
C VAL A 104 12.31 -0.77 -23.66
N ASP A 105 12.39 -0.93 -24.97
CA ASP A 105 11.21 -0.95 -25.84
C ASP A 105 10.65 -2.38 -25.91
N PHE A 106 9.49 -2.60 -25.28
CA PHE A 106 8.76 -3.87 -25.30
C PHE A 106 7.77 -3.95 -26.48
N GLY A 107 7.59 -2.87 -27.23
CA GLY A 107 6.60 -2.75 -28.28
C GLY A 107 5.18 -2.48 -27.77
N LYS A 108 4.44 -1.67 -28.52
CA LYS A 108 3.01 -1.42 -28.25
C LYS A 108 2.19 -2.65 -28.63
N SER A 109 1.17 -2.94 -27.85
CA SER A 109 0.37 -4.14 -28.04
C SER A 109 -1.14 -3.85 -28.00
N ASP A 110 -1.88 -4.36 -28.99
CA ASP A 110 -3.34 -4.27 -29.04
C ASP A 110 -3.95 -5.41 -28.22
N ILE A 111 -4.46 -5.09 -27.03
CA ILE A 111 -5.03 -6.07 -26.09
C ILE A 111 -6.11 -6.92 -26.74
N SER A 112 -6.88 -6.37 -27.70
CA SER A 112 -7.99 -7.10 -28.32
C SER A 112 -7.54 -8.38 -29.05
N LYS A 113 -6.31 -8.39 -29.55
CA LYS A 113 -5.70 -9.45 -30.34
C LYS A 113 -4.88 -10.47 -29.56
N LEU A 114 -4.60 -10.15 -28.27
CA LEU A 114 -3.73 -10.97 -27.44
C LEU A 114 -4.48 -12.09 -26.72
N SER A 115 -3.87 -13.24 -26.65
CA SER A 115 -4.24 -14.33 -25.76
C SER A 115 -3.85 -14.03 -24.31
N VAL A 116 -4.41 -14.75 -23.34
CA VAL A 116 -4.05 -14.66 -21.92
C VAL A 116 -2.56 -14.95 -21.68
N ALA A 117 -2.01 -15.93 -22.40
CA ALA A 117 -0.59 -16.29 -22.29
C ALA A 117 0.32 -15.16 -22.75
N GLU A 118 0.04 -14.54 -23.89
CA GLU A 118 0.80 -13.40 -24.40
C GLU A 118 0.70 -12.18 -23.46
N ILE A 119 -0.48 -11.93 -22.88
CA ILE A 119 -0.65 -10.87 -21.87
C ILE A 119 0.23 -11.15 -20.64
N LYS A 120 0.21 -12.38 -20.10
CA LYS A 120 1.06 -12.75 -18.95
C LYS A 120 2.55 -12.62 -19.29
N GLU A 121 2.96 -12.95 -20.51
CA GLU A 121 4.34 -12.77 -20.96
C GLU A 121 4.74 -11.30 -21.02
N ILE A 122 3.92 -10.43 -21.60
CA ILE A 122 4.18 -8.98 -21.64
C ILE A 122 4.25 -8.40 -20.21
N LEU A 123 3.34 -8.78 -19.32
CA LEU A 123 3.38 -8.36 -17.93
C LEU A 123 4.65 -8.85 -17.21
N SER A 124 5.12 -10.06 -17.52
CA SER A 124 6.35 -10.63 -16.98
C SER A 124 7.59 -9.84 -17.41
N ILE A 125 7.77 -9.63 -18.73
CA ILE A 125 8.95 -8.95 -19.28
C ILE A 125 8.97 -7.46 -18.87
N GLY A 126 7.81 -6.81 -18.79
CA GLY A 126 7.66 -5.42 -18.36
C GLY A 126 7.72 -5.21 -16.85
N GLY A 127 7.85 -6.27 -16.04
CA GLY A 127 7.95 -6.16 -14.57
C GLY A 127 6.66 -5.72 -13.89
N MET A 128 5.48 -6.04 -14.46
CA MET A 128 4.19 -5.63 -13.90
C MET A 128 3.59 -6.67 -12.95
N LEU A 129 4.02 -7.94 -13.00
CA LEU A 129 3.49 -9.00 -12.12
C LEU A 129 3.61 -8.68 -10.63
N PRO A 130 4.68 -8.04 -10.11
CA PRO A 130 4.79 -7.70 -8.69
C PRO A 130 3.70 -6.76 -8.18
N PHE A 131 3.02 -5.99 -9.02
CA PHE A 131 1.90 -5.14 -8.62
C PHE A 131 0.60 -5.91 -8.38
N ILE A 132 0.52 -7.15 -8.86
CA ILE A 132 -0.61 -8.03 -8.65
C ILE A 132 -0.35 -8.86 -7.40
N LYS A 133 -1.18 -8.65 -6.37
CA LYS A 133 -1.15 -9.46 -5.15
C LYS A 133 -2.27 -10.47 -5.16
N GLN A 134 -2.13 -11.55 -4.40
CA GLN A 134 -3.19 -12.56 -4.25
C GLN A 134 -3.63 -12.74 -2.80
N ARG A 135 -4.89 -13.05 -2.64
CA ARG A 135 -5.50 -13.63 -1.44
C ARG A 135 -5.88 -15.08 -1.75
N PRO A 136 -5.69 -16.01 -0.85
CA PRO A 136 -5.12 -15.89 0.49
C PRO A 136 -3.65 -15.46 0.51
N TYR A 137 -3.13 -15.23 1.72
CA TYR A 137 -1.73 -14.98 2.11
C TYR A 137 -1.23 -13.54 1.89
N ASP A 138 -1.85 -12.72 1.07
CA ASP A 138 -1.40 -11.35 0.74
C ASP A 138 0.08 -11.33 0.28
N ILE A 139 0.35 -12.07 -0.78
CA ILE A 139 1.65 -12.25 -1.42
C ILE A 139 1.59 -11.78 -2.88
N VAL A 140 2.73 -11.65 -3.54
CA VAL A 140 2.78 -11.46 -5.00
C VAL A 140 2.09 -12.65 -5.67
N ALA A 141 1.21 -12.37 -6.63
CA ALA A 141 0.40 -13.40 -7.28
C ALA A 141 1.25 -14.38 -8.09
N ASN A 142 0.93 -15.67 -7.98
CA ASN A 142 1.52 -16.67 -8.84
C ASN A 142 0.95 -16.52 -10.28
N PRO A 143 1.77 -16.22 -11.28
CA PRO A 143 1.31 -16.00 -12.66
C PRO A 143 0.75 -17.26 -13.33
N GLN A 144 1.02 -18.44 -12.77
CA GLN A 144 0.47 -19.71 -13.29
C GLN A 144 -0.98 -19.93 -12.86
N ASP A 145 -1.41 -19.26 -11.77
CA ASP A 145 -2.78 -19.35 -11.29
C ASP A 145 -3.75 -18.56 -12.19
N THR A 146 -5.02 -18.95 -12.12
CA THR A 146 -6.13 -18.17 -12.69
C THR A 146 -7.03 -17.74 -11.54
N PRO A 147 -7.12 -16.44 -11.25
CA PRO A 147 -7.94 -15.97 -10.14
C PRO A 147 -9.42 -16.18 -10.42
N ARG A 148 -10.19 -16.50 -9.37
CA ARG A 148 -11.64 -16.55 -9.40
C ARG A 148 -12.22 -15.19 -9.81
N ASP A 149 -11.71 -14.12 -9.22
CA ASP A 149 -12.08 -12.73 -9.47
C ASP A 149 -10.86 -11.83 -9.23
N ILE A 150 -10.89 -10.60 -9.75
CA ILE A 150 -9.87 -9.58 -9.47
C ILE A 150 -10.54 -8.39 -8.80
N PHE A 151 -9.93 -7.88 -7.72
CA PHE A 151 -10.43 -6.74 -6.97
C PHE A 151 -9.47 -5.56 -7.07
N VAL A 152 -9.96 -4.44 -7.55
CA VAL A 152 -9.23 -3.17 -7.63
C VAL A 152 -9.87 -2.19 -6.64
N THR A 153 -9.09 -1.72 -5.66
CA THR A 153 -9.58 -0.61 -4.84
C THR A 153 -9.35 0.71 -5.57
N GLY A 154 -10.42 1.46 -5.84
CA GLY A 154 -10.42 2.74 -6.54
C GLY A 154 -10.25 3.95 -5.62
N PHE A 155 -10.08 3.77 -4.30
CA PHE A 155 -9.82 4.86 -3.37
C PHE A 155 -9.07 4.37 -2.13
N ASN A 156 -8.38 5.30 -1.48
CA ASN A 156 -7.71 5.05 -0.21
C ASN A 156 -8.45 5.82 0.90
N SER A 157 -8.77 5.16 1.99
CA SER A 157 -9.45 5.76 3.16
C SER A 157 -8.52 5.96 4.36
N ALA A 158 -7.23 5.63 4.25
CA ALA A 158 -6.24 5.81 5.31
C ALA A 158 -6.05 7.30 5.68
N PRO A 159 -5.51 7.60 6.86
CA PRO A 159 -5.22 8.98 7.25
C PRO A 159 -4.31 9.67 6.25
N LEU A 160 -4.67 10.91 5.87
CA LEU A 160 -3.96 11.75 4.89
C LEU A 160 -3.86 11.14 3.48
N ALA A 161 -4.69 10.16 3.15
CA ALA A 161 -4.66 9.48 1.86
C ALA A 161 -4.68 10.47 0.68
N PRO A 162 -3.93 10.17 -0.40
CA PRO A 162 -3.96 10.95 -1.62
C PRO A 162 -5.37 11.04 -2.21
N ASP A 163 -5.66 12.17 -2.83
CA ASP A 163 -6.89 12.36 -3.59
C ASP A 163 -6.82 11.55 -4.89
N THR A 164 -7.76 10.62 -5.06
CA THR A 164 -7.77 9.70 -6.20
C THR A 164 -7.91 10.41 -7.54
N GLU A 165 -8.75 11.47 -7.59
CA GLU A 165 -8.93 12.27 -8.80
C GLU A 165 -7.61 12.93 -9.20
N PHE A 166 -6.91 13.53 -8.23
CA PHE A 166 -5.64 14.18 -8.48
C PHE A 166 -4.55 13.20 -8.91
N VAL A 167 -4.53 12.00 -8.34
CA VAL A 167 -3.56 10.95 -8.70
C VAL A 167 -3.80 10.42 -10.12
N LEU A 168 -5.05 10.21 -10.53
CA LEU A 168 -5.38 9.64 -11.84
C LEU A 168 -5.44 10.68 -12.96
N LYS A 169 -5.41 11.97 -12.66
CA LYS A 169 -5.50 13.04 -13.64
C LYS A 169 -4.43 12.92 -14.73
N GLY A 170 -4.88 12.86 -15.99
CA GLY A 170 -4.03 12.70 -17.16
C GLY A 170 -3.54 11.26 -17.42
N GLN A 171 -4.05 10.29 -16.67
CA GLN A 171 -3.72 8.87 -16.81
C GLN A 171 -4.97 8.00 -17.09
N GLU A 172 -6.10 8.63 -17.43
CA GLU A 172 -7.41 7.97 -17.55
C GLU A 172 -7.42 6.88 -18.61
N GLN A 173 -6.73 7.12 -19.74
CA GLN A 173 -6.61 6.12 -20.80
C GLN A 173 -5.75 4.94 -20.36
N ASP A 174 -4.61 5.19 -19.73
CA ASP A 174 -3.73 4.12 -19.24
C ASP A 174 -4.44 3.33 -18.13
N PHE A 175 -5.23 3.99 -17.29
CA PHE A 175 -6.04 3.33 -16.27
C PHE A 175 -7.08 2.38 -16.89
N GLN A 176 -7.85 2.83 -17.91
CA GLN A 176 -8.82 1.97 -18.57
C GLN A 176 -8.14 0.80 -19.30
N THR A 177 -7.02 1.06 -19.98
CA THR A 177 -6.25 0.00 -20.64
C THR A 177 -5.76 -1.05 -19.64
N GLY A 178 -5.29 -0.62 -18.46
CA GLY A 178 -4.91 -1.55 -17.39
C GLY A 178 -6.07 -2.40 -16.88
N LEU A 179 -7.26 -1.83 -16.72
CA LEU A 179 -8.47 -2.59 -16.38
C LEU A 179 -8.87 -3.60 -17.47
N ASP A 180 -8.73 -3.22 -18.74
CA ASP A 180 -9.03 -4.12 -19.88
C ASP A 180 -8.06 -5.31 -19.91
N VAL A 181 -6.78 -5.10 -19.56
CA VAL A 181 -5.79 -6.18 -19.37
C VAL A 181 -6.23 -7.13 -18.26
N LEU A 182 -6.58 -6.58 -17.08
CA LEU A 182 -7.01 -7.38 -15.94
C LEU A 182 -8.27 -8.19 -16.22
N ALA A 183 -9.21 -7.64 -16.99
CA ALA A 183 -10.44 -8.34 -17.38
C ALA A 183 -10.19 -9.61 -18.20
N LYS A 184 -9.06 -9.70 -18.89
CA LYS A 184 -8.67 -10.92 -19.63
C LYS A 184 -7.96 -11.96 -18.76
N LEU A 185 -7.48 -11.60 -17.57
CA LEU A 185 -6.70 -12.50 -16.70
C LEU A 185 -7.56 -13.36 -15.77
N THR A 186 -8.86 -13.12 -15.69
CA THR A 186 -9.79 -13.90 -14.88
C THR A 186 -10.93 -14.46 -15.71
N SER A 187 -11.45 -15.62 -15.29
CA SER A 187 -12.69 -16.16 -15.82
C SER A 187 -13.93 -15.58 -15.14
N GLY A 188 -13.75 -14.88 -14.04
CA GLY A 188 -14.81 -14.24 -13.27
C GLY A 188 -14.95 -12.76 -13.61
N LYS A 189 -15.01 -11.92 -12.56
CA LYS A 189 -15.21 -10.48 -12.72
C LYS A 189 -14.03 -9.69 -12.17
N VAL A 190 -13.82 -8.50 -12.74
CA VAL A 190 -13.01 -7.47 -12.14
C VAL A 190 -13.95 -6.53 -11.39
N TYR A 191 -13.79 -6.44 -10.07
CA TYR A 191 -14.54 -5.52 -9.21
C TYR A 191 -13.72 -4.25 -8.97
N LEU A 192 -14.31 -3.10 -9.26
CA LEU A 192 -13.72 -1.79 -8.95
C LEU A 192 -14.48 -1.14 -7.80
N GLY A 193 -13.87 -1.13 -6.60
CA GLY A 193 -14.44 -0.50 -5.43
C GLY A 193 -14.22 1.01 -5.46
N ILE A 194 -15.28 1.82 -5.48
CA ILE A 194 -15.19 3.27 -5.48
C ILE A 194 -15.86 3.88 -4.25
N LYS A 195 -15.54 5.11 -3.91
CA LYS A 195 -16.24 5.84 -2.85
C LYS A 195 -17.63 6.24 -3.32
N SER A 196 -18.65 6.18 -2.47
CA SER A 196 -20.04 6.45 -2.83
C SER A 196 -20.29 7.87 -3.37
N ASP A 197 -19.51 8.84 -2.91
CA ASP A 197 -19.52 10.24 -3.38
C ASP A 197 -18.50 10.52 -4.51
N CYS A 198 -17.93 9.47 -5.11
CA CYS A 198 -16.98 9.60 -6.22
C CYS A 198 -17.65 10.25 -7.43
N ASN A 199 -17.00 11.27 -8.01
CA ASN A 199 -17.45 11.95 -9.24
C ASN A 199 -16.43 11.83 -10.38
N ILE A 200 -15.43 10.96 -10.22
CA ILE A 200 -14.34 10.75 -11.17
C ILE A 200 -14.87 9.87 -12.31
N ALA A 201 -14.92 10.43 -13.53
CA ALA A 201 -15.52 9.76 -14.69
C ALA A 201 -14.83 8.42 -15.01
N CYS A 202 -13.49 8.37 -15.02
CA CYS A 202 -12.75 7.14 -15.33
C CYS A 202 -12.98 6.00 -14.34
N LEU A 203 -13.46 6.30 -13.12
CA LEU A 203 -13.83 5.27 -12.13
C LEU A 203 -15.31 4.86 -12.27
N LYS A 204 -16.22 5.85 -12.44
CA LYS A 204 -17.66 5.57 -12.52
C LYS A 204 -18.08 4.91 -13.81
N GLU A 205 -17.43 5.27 -14.90
CA GLU A 205 -17.72 4.85 -16.25
C GLU A 205 -16.72 3.81 -16.78
N ALA A 206 -15.91 3.23 -15.87
CA ALA A 206 -14.93 2.20 -16.20
C ALA A 206 -15.59 1.01 -16.89
N LYS A 207 -15.00 0.59 -18.01
CA LYS A 207 -15.51 -0.51 -18.83
C LYS A 207 -14.88 -1.84 -18.43
N ASN A 208 -15.57 -2.93 -18.76
CA ASN A 208 -15.13 -4.31 -18.51
C ASN A 208 -14.90 -4.65 -17.02
N VAL A 209 -15.49 -3.86 -16.11
CA VAL A 209 -15.44 -4.06 -14.65
C VAL A 209 -16.82 -3.88 -14.02
N GLU A 210 -17.01 -4.48 -12.86
CA GLU A 210 -18.20 -4.22 -12.03
C GLU A 210 -17.86 -3.17 -10.99
N VAL A 211 -18.43 -1.97 -11.14
CA VAL A 211 -18.21 -0.85 -10.20
C VAL A 211 -19.10 -1.02 -8.98
N VAL A 212 -18.50 -1.05 -7.79
CA VAL A 212 -19.18 -1.18 -6.50
C VAL A 212 -18.86 0.03 -5.63
N ALA A 213 -19.90 0.73 -5.15
CA ALA A 213 -19.75 1.91 -4.33
C ALA A 213 -19.70 1.56 -2.84
N PHE A 214 -18.77 2.19 -2.10
CA PHE A 214 -18.59 2.03 -0.66
C PHE A 214 -18.78 3.36 0.07
N GLU A 215 -19.46 3.30 1.21
CA GLU A 215 -19.66 4.43 2.12
C GLU A 215 -19.24 4.02 3.53
N GLY A 216 -18.41 4.82 4.20
CA GLY A 216 -18.02 4.57 5.57
C GLY A 216 -16.66 5.16 5.94
N PRO A 217 -16.27 5.00 7.22
CA PRO A 217 -14.94 5.40 7.70
C PRO A 217 -13.85 4.47 7.16
N HIS A 218 -12.57 4.83 7.39
CA HIS A 218 -11.47 3.88 7.24
C HIS A 218 -11.78 2.64 8.13
N PRO A 219 -11.63 1.40 7.63
CA PRO A 219 -10.90 0.97 6.44
C PRO A 219 -11.79 0.64 5.19
N ALA A 220 -12.85 1.38 4.92
CA ALA A 220 -13.72 1.13 3.76
C ALA A 220 -12.96 1.09 2.40
N GLY A 221 -11.80 1.75 2.33
CA GLY A 221 -10.92 1.74 1.16
C GLY A 221 -9.97 0.54 1.08
N ASN A 222 -9.86 -0.30 2.11
CA ASN A 222 -9.00 -1.47 2.06
C ASN A 222 -9.64 -2.55 1.18
N VAL A 223 -8.83 -3.16 0.32
CA VAL A 223 -9.32 -4.17 -0.62
C VAL A 223 -9.88 -5.41 0.10
N GLY A 224 -9.30 -5.80 1.24
CA GLY A 224 -9.80 -6.92 2.06
C GLY A 224 -11.23 -6.69 2.56
N VAL A 225 -11.53 -5.47 3.03
CA VAL A 225 -12.89 -5.07 3.42
C VAL A 225 -13.85 -5.12 2.24
N GLN A 226 -13.41 -4.67 1.06
CA GLN A 226 -14.22 -4.71 -0.15
C GLN A 226 -14.51 -6.14 -0.59
N ILE A 227 -13.51 -7.02 -0.57
CA ILE A 227 -13.66 -8.45 -0.86
C ILE A 227 -14.68 -9.10 0.07
N ASN A 228 -14.53 -8.90 1.39
CA ASN A 228 -15.42 -9.47 2.39
C ASN A 228 -16.89 -9.09 2.17
N HIS A 229 -17.16 -7.85 1.75
CA HIS A 229 -18.54 -7.36 1.52
C HIS A 229 -19.11 -7.72 0.14
N ILE A 230 -18.27 -7.97 -0.87
CA ILE A 230 -18.71 -8.33 -2.22
C ILE A 230 -18.80 -9.85 -2.36
N LYS A 231 -17.68 -10.53 -2.13
CA LYS A 231 -17.56 -11.99 -2.32
C LYS A 231 -16.35 -12.52 -1.55
N PRO A 232 -16.54 -12.94 -0.29
CA PRO A 232 -15.46 -13.45 0.59
C PRO A 232 -14.64 -14.57 -0.06
N VAL A 233 -13.43 -14.77 0.43
CA VAL A 233 -12.48 -15.78 -0.07
C VAL A 233 -12.55 -17.00 0.83
N ASN A 234 -12.87 -18.17 0.24
CA ASN A 234 -12.90 -19.44 0.95
C ASN A 234 -11.62 -20.25 0.70
N LYS A 235 -11.44 -21.32 1.48
CA LYS A 235 -10.35 -22.30 1.28
C LYS A 235 -10.36 -22.83 -0.15
N GLY A 236 -9.21 -22.81 -0.82
CA GLY A 236 -9.04 -23.29 -2.19
C GLY A 236 -9.42 -22.28 -3.28
N GLU A 237 -9.90 -21.10 -2.91
CA GLU A 237 -10.14 -19.99 -3.86
C GLU A 237 -8.96 -19.03 -3.89
N ILE A 238 -8.67 -18.50 -5.08
CA ILE A 238 -7.64 -17.48 -5.29
C ILE A 238 -8.32 -16.27 -5.90
N VAL A 239 -8.05 -15.08 -5.34
CA VAL A 239 -8.42 -13.81 -5.94
C VAL A 239 -7.19 -12.91 -6.03
N TRP A 240 -7.15 -12.07 -7.05
CA TRP A 240 -6.07 -11.09 -7.21
C TRP A 240 -6.54 -9.71 -6.78
N THR A 241 -5.59 -8.92 -6.29
CA THR A 241 -5.86 -7.57 -5.79
C THR A 241 -4.85 -6.58 -6.33
N LEU A 242 -5.33 -5.35 -6.65
CA LEU A 242 -4.49 -4.23 -7.08
C LEU A 242 -5.00 -2.91 -6.49
N ASN A 243 -4.09 -1.93 -6.41
CA ASN A 243 -4.43 -0.56 -6.06
C ASN A 243 -4.65 0.27 -7.33
N TYR A 244 -5.60 1.20 -7.30
CA TYR A 244 -5.89 2.09 -8.45
C TYR A 244 -4.64 2.83 -8.96
N ALA A 245 -3.72 3.19 -8.07
CA ALA A 245 -2.52 3.95 -8.42
C ALA A 245 -1.49 3.14 -9.24
N ASP A 246 -1.60 1.81 -9.24
CA ASP A 246 -0.69 0.92 -9.96
C ASP A 246 -1.23 0.49 -11.33
N ILE A 247 -2.54 0.60 -11.54
CA ILE A 247 -3.20 0.23 -12.80
C ILE A 247 -2.63 0.98 -14.02
N PRO A 248 -2.33 2.31 -13.94
CA PRO A 248 -1.75 3.04 -15.07
C PRO A 248 -0.39 2.49 -15.54
N PHE A 249 0.39 1.83 -14.67
CA PHE A 249 1.67 1.22 -15.09
C PHE A 249 1.42 0.09 -16.10
N ILE A 250 0.43 -0.77 -15.81
CA ILE A 250 0.01 -1.83 -16.72
C ILE A 250 -0.45 -1.20 -18.05
N GLY A 251 -1.32 -0.19 -17.98
CA GLY A 251 -1.82 0.46 -19.20
C GLY A 251 -0.71 1.09 -20.04
N ARG A 252 0.26 1.77 -19.42
CA ARG A 252 1.40 2.37 -20.12
C ARG A 252 2.26 1.33 -20.85
N LEU A 253 2.47 0.16 -20.24
CA LEU A 253 3.21 -0.92 -20.87
C LEU A 253 2.57 -1.32 -22.21
N PHE A 254 1.25 -1.48 -22.29
CA PHE A 254 0.55 -1.82 -23.52
C PHE A 254 0.42 -0.64 -24.49
N ASN A 255 0.12 0.57 -23.99
CA ASN A 255 -0.12 1.75 -24.84
C ASN A 255 1.17 2.34 -25.39
N LYS A 256 2.26 2.35 -24.60
CA LYS A 256 3.53 2.98 -24.94
C LYS A 256 4.65 1.99 -25.26
N GLY A 257 4.53 0.73 -24.81
CA GLY A 257 5.55 -0.31 -24.96
C GLY A 257 6.74 -0.13 -24.02
N ILE A 258 6.59 0.59 -22.90
CA ILE A 258 7.67 0.86 -21.94
C ILE A 258 7.21 0.63 -20.50
N ALA A 259 8.14 0.27 -19.62
CA ALA A 259 7.92 0.15 -18.19
C ALA A 259 8.15 1.51 -17.49
N ASP A 260 7.17 2.42 -17.60
CA ASP A 260 7.21 3.74 -16.97
C ASP A 260 6.52 3.69 -15.62
N PHE A 261 7.30 3.72 -14.53
CA PHE A 261 6.85 3.66 -13.14
C PHE A 261 6.70 5.06 -12.50
N THR A 262 6.49 6.09 -13.29
CA THR A 262 6.18 7.43 -12.79
C THR A 262 4.78 7.43 -12.16
N ARG A 263 4.70 7.89 -10.91
CA ARG A 263 3.44 8.05 -10.17
C ARG A 263 3.30 9.44 -9.59
N THR A 264 2.07 9.81 -9.23
CA THR A 264 1.77 10.98 -8.43
C THR A 264 1.75 10.58 -6.96
N ALA A 265 2.69 11.08 -6.17
CA ALA A 265 2.78 10.82 -4.74
C ALA A 265 2.46 12.08 -3.92
N ALA A 266 1.70 11.90 -2.83
CA ALA A 266 1.35 12.97 -1.91
C ALA A 266 2.42 13.13 -0.81
N LEU A 267 2.90 14.35 -0.60
CA LEU A 267 3.70 14.72 0.57
C LEU A 267 2.78 15.29 1.64
N THR A 268 2.71 14.62 2.80
CA THR A 268 1.71 14.85 3.84
C THR A 268 2.34 14.85 5.24
N GLY A 269 1.57 15.28 6.22
CA GLY A 269 1.94 15.23 7.63
C GLY A 269 2.10 16.60 8.27
N SER A 270 1.97 16.64 9.60
CA SER A 270 1.97 17.88 10.37
C SER A 270 3.30 18.62 10.38
N GLU A 271 4.39 17.94 10.02
CA GLU A 271 5.74 18.48 10.00
C GLU A 271 6.23 18.83 8.60
N VAL A 272 5.35 18.81 7.61
CA VAL A 272 5.59 19.29 6.26
C VAL A 272 5.20 20.77 6.17
N LYS A 273 6.11 21.62 5.67
CA LYS A 273 5.86 23.08 5.51
C LYS A 273 4.83 23.34 4.42
N GLU A 274 5.00 22.71 3.28
CA GLU A 274 4.13 22.84 2.11
C GLU A 274 3.70 21.47 1.60
N THR A 275 2.48 21.07 1.96
CA THR A 275 1.90 19.82 1.49
C THR A 275 1.44 19.93 0.04
N GLY A 276 1.51 18.83 -0.70
CA GLY A 276 1.13 18.80 -2.12
C GLY A 276 1.54 17.49 -2.79
N TYR A 277 1.55 17.48 -4.12
CA TYR A 277 1.85 16.30 -4.90
C TYR A 277 3.11 16.47 -5.73
N TYR A 278 3.81 15.37 -5.93
CA TYR A 278 5.00 15.28 -6.76
C TYR A 278 4.83 14.18 -7.80
N HIS A 279 5.27 14.42 -9.04
CA HIS A 279 5.57 13.31 -9.93
C HIS A 279 6.89 12.68 -9.50
N VAL A 280 6.89 11.39 -9.29
CA VAL A 280 8.04 10.65 -8.78
C VAL A 280 8.08 9.25 -9.37
N ILE A 281 9.27 8.74 -9.65
CA ILE A 281 9.44 7.34 -10.03
C ILE A 281 9.62 6.50 -8.76
N ILE A 282 9.10 5.27 -8.73
CA ILE A 282 9.24 4.35 -7.59
C ILE A 282 10.71 4.18 -7.20
N GLY A 283 10.99 4.01 -5.92
CA GLY A 283 12.35 3.87 -5.41
C GLY A 283 13.17 5.16 -5.36
N ALA A 284 12.57 6.32 -5.64
CA ALA A 284 13.26 7.63 -5.62
C ALA A 284 13.79 7.98 -4.23
N ASN A 285 14.98 8.54 -4.14
CA ASN A 285 15.51 9.11 -2.91
C ASN A 285 14.75 10.37 -2.52
N LEU A 286 14.35 10.48 -1.25
CA LEU A 286 13.48 11.53 -0.74
C LEU A 286 14.23 12.65 0.03
N SER A 287 15.56 12.55 0.17
CA SER A 287 16.35 13.45 1.03
C SER A 287 16.16 14.93 0.68
N LYS A 288 16.16 15.27 -0.61
CA LYS A 288 15.98 16.66 -1.06
C LYS A 288 14.63 17.24 -0.63
N VAL A 289 13.55 16.47 -0.81
CA VAL A 289 12.21 16.90 -0.41
C VAL A 289 12.12 17.11 1.10
N PHE A 290 12.75 16.23 1.89
CA PHE A 290 12.75 16.36 3.34
C PHE A 290 13.56 17.57 3.81
N GLN A 291 14.76 17.80 3.29
CA GLN A 291 15.61 18.92 3.65
C GLN A 291 14.95 20.28 3.34
N GLU A 292 14.31 20.38 2.17
CA GLU A 292 13.69 21.63 1.72
C GLU A 292 12.34 21.90 2.40
N ASN A 293 11.55 20.83 2.70
CA ASN A 293 10.12 20.97 2.98
C ASN A 293 9.67 20.42 4.34
N THR A 294 10.58 20.06 5.25
CA THR A 294 10.19 19.65 6.60
C THR A 294 10.55 20.72 7.65
N THR A 295 9.85 20.69 8.79
CA THR A 295 10.16 21.56 9.93
C THR A 295 11.51 21.20 10.53
N THR A 296 12.20 22.20 11.10
CA THR A 296 13.50 22.02 11.78
C THR A 296 13.36 22.12 13.28
N GLY A 297 14.38 21.67 14.03
CA GLY A 297 14.44 21.82 15.49
C GLY A 297 13.65 20.76 16.27
N LYS A 298 13.19 19.70 15.61
CA LYS A 298 12.53 18.54 16.22
C LYS A 298 13.04 17.25 15.60
N GLU A 299 12.98 16.16 16.36
CA GLU A 299 13.17 14.82 15.78
C GLU A 299 11.91 14.41 15.02
N LEU A 300 12.06 14.02 13.76
CA LEU A 300 10.97 13.70 12.87
C LEU A 300 10.94 12.21 12.54
N ARG A 301 9.73 11.70 12.32
CA ARG A 301 9.50 10.38 11.73
C ARG A 301 9.11 10.55 10.28
N TYR A 302 9.97 10.05 9.40
CA TYR A 302 9.75 9.95 7.97
C TYR A 302 9.15 8.59 7.66
N ILE A 303 8.07 8.57 6.88
CA ILE A 303 7.31 7.36 6.55
C ILE A 303 7.10 7.32 5.04
N SER A 304 7.51 6.23 4.41
CA SER A 304 7.02 5.85 3.08
C SER A 304 5.67 5.16 3.26
N GLY A 305 4.62 5.72 2.69
CA GLY A 305 3.24 5.29 2.91
C GLY A 305 2.50 6.14 3.98
N ASN A 306 1.38 5.62 4.46
CA ASN A 306 0.55 6.22 5.48
C ASN A 306 1.01 5.85 6.91
N VAL A 307 0.45 6.50 7.93
CA VAL A 307 0.83 6.30 9.35
C VAL A 307 0.41 4.96 9.94
N LEU A 308 -0.45 4.18 9.28
CA LEU A 308 -0.98 2.91 9.79
C LEU A 308 -0.21 1.71 9.23
N THR A 309 0.12 1.73 7.94
CA THR A 309 0.73 0.58 7.23
C THR A 309 2.07 0.92 6.59
N GLY A 310 2.45 2.21 6.56
CA GLY A 310 3.70 2.67 5.94
C GLY A 310 4.95 2.25 6.71
N LYS A 311 6.07 2.26 6.02
CA LYS A 311 7.39 1.91 6.57
C LYS A 311 8.14 3.15 7.04
N ARG A 312 8.71 3.08 8.24
CA ARG A 312 9.66 4.10 8.69
C ARG A 312 10.90 4.10 7.80
N ILE A 313 11.26 5.25 7.32
CA ILE A 313 12.50 5.48 6.55
C ILE A 313 13.38 6.51 7.25
N THR A 314 14.62 6.65 6.81
CA THR A 314 15.53 7.71 7.27
C THR A 314 15.29 8.99 6.48
N GLU A 315 15.90 10.11 6.89
CA GLU A 315 15.91 11.36 6.11
C GLU A 315 16.50 11.16 4.70
N ASN A 316 17.43 10.22 4.54
CA ASN A 316 18.01 9.85 3.24
C ASN A 316 17.33 8.63 2.63
N GLY A 317 16.12 8.30 3.05
CA GLY A 317 15.39 7.11 2.62
C GLY A 317 14.80 7.22 1.23
N TYR A 318 14.20 6.13 0.81
CA TYR A 318 13.64 5.96 -0.54
C TYR A 318 12.13 5.71 -0.47
N LEU A 319 11.44 6.09 -1.54
CA LEU A 319 10.01 5.78 -1.70
C LEU A 319 9.83 4.28 -1.94
N GLY A 320 9.00 3.63 -1.15
CA GLY A 320 8.67 2.21 -1.30
C GLY A 320 8.00 1.89 -2.64
N PHE A 321 8.12 0.64 -3.06
CA PHE A 321 7.66 0.19 -4.38
C PHE A 321 6.15 0.43 -4.61
N TYR A 322 5.32 0.24 -3.58
CA TYR A 322 3.86 0.36 -3.64
C TYR A 322 3.33 1.71 -3.16
N ASP A 323 4.19 2.57 -2.59
CA ASP A 323 3.74 3.77 -1.90
C ASP A 323 3.51 4.95 -2.85
N ASN A 324 2.37 5.61 -2.72
CA ASN A 324 2.03 6.87 -3.37
C ASN A 324 1.76 8.00 -2.37
N GLN A 325 2.17 7.81 -1.11
CA GLN A 325 2.10 8.77 -0.02
C GLN A 325 3.42 8.80 0.73
N ILE A 326 3.84 9.99 1.12
CA ILE A 326 5.00 10.26 1.97
C ILE A 326 4.47 11.03 3.17
N THR A 327 4.74 10.56 4.37
CA THR A 327 4.18 11.17 5.59
C THR A 327 5.27 11.56 6.56
N VAL A 328 5.23 12.81 7.08
CA VAL A 328 6.18 13.29 8.08
C VAL A 328 5.45 13.77 9.33
N ILE A 329 5.74 13.15 10.47
CA ILE A 329 5.15 13.45 11.77
C ILE A 329 6.22 13.62 12.84
N PRO A 330 5.92 14.22 14.01
CA PRO A 330 6.88 14.28 15.12
C PRO A 330 7.25 12.87 15.62
N GLU A 331 8.51 12.62 15.91
CA GLU A 331 8.94 11.41 16.63
C GLU A 331 8.43 11.39 18.08
N GLY A 332 8.37 12.56 18.72
CA GLY A 332 7.77 12.75 20.03
C GLY A 332 8.66 12.45 21.24
N LYS A 333 9.95 12.14 21.05
CA LYS A 333 10.87 11.84 22.14
C LYS A 333 11.11 13.02 23.10
N GLU A 334 11.02 14.23 22.59
CA GLU A 334 11.28 15.47 23.35
C GLU A 334 10.08 15.94 24.17
N THR A 335 8.93 15.26 24.07
CA THR A 335 7.70 15.71 24.73
C THR A 335 7.62 15.20 26.16
N ASN A 336 8.16 15.95 27.11
CA ASN A 336 7.97 15.71 28.54
C ASN A 336 6.62 16.29 28.99
N GLU A 337 5.60 15.45 29.05
CA GLU A 337 4.28 15.83 29.55
C GLU A 337 4.16 15.45 31.05
N PHE A 338 4.43 16.39 31.94
CA PHE A 338 4.16 16.16 33.36
C PHE A 338 2.65 16.00 33.57
N LEU A 339 2.23 14.85 34.12
CA LEU A 339 0.81 14.48 34.33
C LEU A 339 -0.06 14.60 33.05
N GLY A 340 0.50 14.40 31.86
CA GLY A 340 -0.18 14.56 30.57
C GLY A 340 -1.42 13.69 30.39
N TRP A 341 -1.58 12.61 31.16
CA TRP A 341 -2.73 11.73 31.18
C TRP A 341 -3.93 12.32 31.99
N ILE A 342 -3.74 13.28 32.89
CA ILE A 342 -4.79 14.00 33.63
C ILE A 342 -5.22 15.28 32.89
N SER A 343 -4.37 15.78 31.99
CA SER A 343 -4.61 17.02 31.24
C SER A 343 -5.95 16.96 30.50
N PRO A 344 -6.75 18.07 30.43
CA PRO A 344 -7.97 18.14 29.65
C PRO A 344 -7.82 17.78 28.19
N GLY A 345 -6.60 17.94 27.64
CA GLY A 345 -6.19 17.40 26.34
C GLY A 345 -7.02 17.88 25.16
N PHE A 346 -7.44 19.16 25.11
CA PHE A 346 -8.25 19.72 24.01
C PHE A 346 -7.63 19.57 22.62
N ASN A 347 -6.29 19.38 22.54
CA ASN A 347 -5.55 19.18 21.30
C ASN A 347 -5.06 17.73 21.10
N LYS A 348 -5.53 16.79 21.92
CA LYS A 348 -5.11 15.39 21.85
C LYS A 348 -6.19 14.54 21.23
N PHE A 349 -5.82 13.74 20.22
CA PHE A 349 -6.70 12.71 19.67
C PHE A 349 -6.91 11.60 20.71
N SER A 350 -8.15 11.13 20.87
CA SER A 350 -8.48 10.03 21.77
C SER A 350 -9.59 9.18 21.18
N VAL A 351 -9.34 7.88 21.07
CA VAL A 351 -10.33 6.88 20.63
C VAL A 351 -11.37 6.66 21.73
N SER A 352 -10.94 6.59 22.99
CA SER A 352 -11.76 6.28 24.17
C SER A 352 -12.48 7.49 24.78
N ARG A 353 -12.39 8.67 24.11
CA ARG A 353 -12.92 9.94 24.63
C ARG A 353 -12.34 10.35 26.01
N THR A 354 -11.17 9.89 26.38
CA THR A 354 -10.48 10.22 27.62
C THR A 354 -10.18 11.73 27.73
N TYR A 355 -9.89 12.39 26.60
CA TYR A 355 -9.64 13.83 26.52
C TYR A 355 -10.88 14.59 26.02
N PHE A 356 -11.04 15.84 26.44
CA PHE A 356 -12.18 16.68 26.02
C PHE A 356 -12.15 17.14 24.56
N ALA A 357 -11.15 16.74 23.79
CA ALA A 357 -11.08 17.04 22.37
C ALA A 357 -12.33 16.63 21.57
N TRP A 358 -13.01 15.55 21.98
CA TRP A 358 -14.26 15.11 21.33
C TRP A 358 -15.38 16.13 21.43
N LEU A 359 -15.43 16.93 22.52
CA LEU A 359 -16.45 17.97 22.70
C LEU A 359 -16.27 19.10 21.67
N LEU A 360 -15.02 19.43 21.32
CA LEU A 360 -14.74 20.44 20.29
C LEU A 360 -15.09 19.98 18.89
N ASN A 361 -15.12 18.66 18.63
CA ASN A 361 -15.52 18.12 17.34
C ASN A 361 -17.02 18.34 17.01
N VAL A 362 -17.84 18.71 18.02
CA VAL A 362 -19.22 19.12 17.82
C VAL A 362 -19.30 20.43 17.03
N PHE A 363 -18.28 21.29 17.15
CA PHE A 363 -18.19 22.59 16.48
C PHE A 363 -17.44 22.53 15.13
N GLY A 364 -17.02 21.35 14.68
CA GLY A 364 -16.33 21.15 13.41
C GLY A 364 -15.32 20.00 13.48
N LYS A 365 -14.90 19.51 12.31
CA LYS A 365 -13.85 18.47 12.23
C LYS A 365 -12.50 19.09 12.60
N LYS A 366 -11.98 18.74 13.77
CA LYS A 366 -10.65 19.16 14.21
C LYS A 366 -9.59 18.22 13.66
N GLU A 367 -8.50 18.78 13.20
CA GLU A 367 -7.30 18.03 12.83
C GLU A 367 -6.31 18.02 13.99
N TYR A 368 -5.56 16.92 14.13
CA TYR A 368 -4.64 16.71 15.23
C TYR A 368 -3.23 16.46 14.72
N THR A 369 -2.25 17.01 15.43
CA THR A 369 -0.86 16.59 15.35
C THR A 369 -0.67 15.39 16.27
N ILE A 370 -0.42 14.21 15.71
CA ILE A 370 -0.18 12.97 16.45
C ILE A 370 1.29 12.59 16.25
N ASP A 371 1.99 12.32 17.34
CA ASP A 371 3.38 11.86 17.32
C ASP A 371 3.47 10.33 17.25
N ALA A 372 4.69 9.83 17.00
CA ALA A 372 4.97 8.42 16.81
C ALA A 372 5.07 7.59 18.10
N ARG A 373 4.77 8.17 19.27
CA ARG A 373 4.82 7.44 20.56
C ARG A 373 3.68 6.43 20.66
N ILE A 374 3.96 5.24 21.16
CA ILE A 374 2.95 4.18 21.38
C ILE A 374 1.98 4.50 22.53
N LYS A 375 2.28 5.51 23.36
CA LYS A 375 1.44 5.99 24.49
C LYS A 375 0.91 4.87 25.37
N GLY A 376 1.79 3.98 25.78
CA GLY A 376 1.50 2.83 26.63
C GLY A 376 2.67 1.86 26.71
N GLY A 377 2.53 0.82 27.51
CA GLY A 377 3.50 -0.27 27.60
C GLY A 377 3.01 -1.52 26.85
N LYS A 378 3.92 -2.24 26.22
CA LYS A 378 3.62 -3.57 25.63
C LYS A 378 3.20 -4.54 26.75
N ARG A 379 2.10 -5.25 26.54
CA ARG A 379 1.52 -6.22 27.48
C ARG A 379 1.09 -7.47 26.73
N ALA A 380 0.76 -8.51 27.48
CA ALA A 380 0.09 -9.67 26.91
C ALA A 380 -1.28 -9.28 26.34
N MET A 381 -1.66 -9.90 25.23
CA MET A 381 -2.95 -9.65 24.57
C MET A 381 -4.11 -9.97 25.51
N ILE A 382 -5.01 -9.02 25.69
CA ILE A 382 -6.29 -9.20 26.39
C ILE A 382 -7.44 -9.08 25.41
N MET A 383 -8.56 -9.72 25.74
CA MET A 383 -9.81 -9.58 24.96
C MET A 383 -10.55 -8.35 25.47
N SER A 384 -10.46 -7.26 24.73
CA SER A 384 -10.98 -5.94 25.11
C SER A 384 -12.25 -5.54 24.37
N ASN A 385 -12.63 -6.26 23.31
CA ASN A 385 -13.69 -5.92 22.34
C ASN A 385 -13.48 -4.57 21.63
N GLU A 386 -12.27 -4.00 21.70
CA GLU A 386 -11.96 -2.73 21.01
C GLU A 386 -11.79 -2.95 19.51
N TYR A 387 -11.32 -4.13 19.07
CA TYR A 387 -11.11 -4.45 17.67
C TYR A 387 -12.44 -4.53 16.91
N ASP A 388 -13.49 -5.09 17.55
CA ASP A 388 -14.83 -5.19 16.93
C ASP A 388 -15.44 -3.84 16.53
N LYS A 389 -14.99 -2.75 17.14
CA LYS A 389 -15.46 -1.39 16.81
C LYS A 389 -14.87 -0.86 15.52
N VAL A 390 -13.70 -1.35 15.14
CA VAL A 390 -12.91 -0.82 14.01
C VAL A 390 -12.67 -1.83 12.90
N PHE A 391 -13.03 -3.09 13.11
CA PHE A 391 -12.86 -4.18 12.15
C PHE A 391 -14.20 -4.52 11.48
N PRO A 392 -14.42 -4.10 10.21
CA PRO A 392 -15.73 -4.22 9.56
C PRO A 392 -15.94 -5.51 8.76
N MET A 393 -15.06 -6.51 8.91
CA MET A 393 -15.21 -7.81 8.27
C MET A 393 -15.99 -8.78 9.17
N ASP A 394 -16.66 -9.78 8.58
CA ASP A 394 -17.40 -10.82 9.30
C ASP A 394 -16.45 -11.91 9.83
N ILE A 395 -15.53 -11.48 10.68
CA ILE A 395 -14.48 -12.30 11.30
C ILE A 395 -14.36 -11.87 12.76
N TYR A 396 -14.00 -12.80 13.65
CA TYR A 396 -13.69 -12.54 15.05
C TYR A 396 -12.20 -12.20 15.23
N PRO A 397 -11.78 -10.91 15.19
CA PRO A 397 -10.38 -10.53 15.09
C PRO A 397 -9.55 -10.97 16.32
N GLU A 398 -10.11 -10.86 17.53
CA GLU A 398 -9.39 -11.23 18.76
C GLU A 398 -9.17 -12.73 18.86
N TYR A 399 -10.15 -13.54 18.43
CA TYR A 399 -10.01 -15.00 18.42
C TYR A 399 -9.04 -15.47 17.36
N LEU A 400 -9.09 -14.87 16.16
CA LEU A 400 -8.15 -15.17 15.09
C LEU A 400 -6.70 -14.87 15.52
N LEU A 401 -6.44 -13.69 16.10
CA LEU A 401 -5.12 -13.34 16.61
C LEU A 401 -4.62 -14.32 17.68
N LYS A 402 -5.49 -14.76 18.59
CA LYS A 402 -5.13 -15.79 19.58
C LYS A 402 -4.82 -17.13 18.95
N ALA A 403 -5.55 -17.53 17.91
CA ALA A 403 -5.26 -18.75 17.16
C ALA A 403 -3.89 -18.68 16.49
N ILE A 404 -3.55 -17.52 15.91
CA ILE A 404 -2.24 -17.26 15.29
C ILE A 404 -1.12 -17.34 16.33
N ILE A 405 -1.26 -16.65 17.47
CA ILE A 405 -0.27 -16.65 18.56
C ILE A 405 -0.07 -18.06 19.13
N ALA A 406 -1.14 -18.88 19.14
CA ALA A 406 -1.09 -20.26 19.61
C ALA A 406 -0.63 -21.26 18.52
N PHE A 407 -0.30 -20.79 17.31
CA PHE A 407 0.09 -21.63 16.16
C PHE A 407 -0.94 -22.74 15.83
N ASN A 408 -2.23 -22.46 16.03
CA ASN A 408 -3.30 -23.41 15.79
C ASN A 408 -3.92 -23.21 14.40
N ILE A 409 -3.40 -23.94 13.41
CA ILE A 409 -3.78 -23.80 11.99
C ILE A 409 -5.27 -24.08 11.78
N ASP A 410 -5.81 -25.17 12.35
CA ASP A 410 -7.22 -25.52 12.20
C ASP A 410 -8.14 -24.37 12.67
N LYS A 411 -7.79 -23.75 13.80
CA LYS A 411 -8.54 -22.59 14.31
C LYS A 411 -8.35 -21.34 13.45
N MET A 412 -7.15 -21.11 12.91
CA MET A 412 -6.91 -19.99 11.98
C MET A 412 -7.82 -20.12 10.75
N GLU A 413 -7.89 -21.32 10.15
CA GLU A 413 -8.75 -21.61 9.00
C GLU A 413 -10.24 -21.38 9.33
N ASN A 414 -10.70 -21.97 10.43
CA ASN A 414 -12.10 -21.85 10.88
C ASN A 414 -12.50 -20.41 11.25
N LEU A 415 -11.54 -19.56 11.57
CA LEU A 415 -11.74 -18.14 11.92
C LEU A 415 -11.48 -17.17 10.77
N GLY A 416 -11.28 -17.68 9.54
CA GLY A 416 -11.25 -16.84 8.35
C GLY A 416 -9.88 -16.21 8.01
N ILE A 417 -8.75 -16.87 8.34
CA ILE A 417 -7.42 -16.36 8.02
C ILE A 417 -7.19 -16.15 6.51
N TYR A 418 -7.91 -16.88 5.67
CA TYR A 418 -7.82 -16.77 4.20
C TYR A 418 -8.28 -15.42 3.63
N GLU A 419 -9.13 -14.70 4.38
CA GLU A 419 -9.72 -13.46 3.94
C GLU A 419 -8.88 -12.23 4.29
N VAL A 420 -7.98 -12.34 5.27
CA VAL A 420 -7.33 -11.19 5.89
C VAL A 420 -5.92 -10.93 5.35
N ALA A 421 -5.47 -9.68 5.50
CA ALA A 421 -4.09 -9.26 5.38
C ALA A 421 -3.67 -8.40 6.59
N PRO A 422 -2.38 -8.16 6.77
CA PRO A 422 -1.89 -7.27 7.84
C PRO A 422 -2.56 -5.90 7.84
N GLU A 423 -2.79 -5.30 6.67
CA GLU A 423 -3.43 -3.98 6.54
C GLU A 423 -4.84 -3.91 7.13
N ASP A 424 -5.59 -5.01 7.09
CA ASP A 424 -6.95 -5.06 7.63
C ASP A 424 -6.96 -4.92 9.16
N PHE A 425 -5.84 -5.25 9.81
CA PHE A 425 -5.64 -5.14 11.26
C PHE A 425 -4.94 -3.84 11.70
N ALA A 426 -4.62 -2.93 10.80
CA ALA A 426 -3.89 -1.71 11.15
C ALA A 426 -4.65 -0.82 12.15
N LEU A 427 -5.98 -0.70 12.04
CA LEU A 427 -6.78 -0.01 13.05
C LEU A 427 -6.88 -0.79 14.37
N CYS A 428 -6.92 -2.13 14.32
CA CYS A 428 -6.87 -2.94 15.55
C CYS A 428 -5.58 -2.66 16.32
N GLU A 429 -4.43 -2.59 15.64
CA GLU A 429 -3.15 -2.24 16.23
C GLU A 429 -3.15 -0.82 16.80
N PHE A 430 -3.76 0.14 16.10
CA PHE A 430 -3.85 1.52 16.57
C PHE A 430 -4.67 1.64 17.87
N VAL A 431 -5.81 0.95 17.98
CA VAL A 431 -6.68 1.00 19.17
C VAL A 431 -6.25 0.03 20.27
N ASP A 432 -5.32 -0.89 20.00
CA ASP A 432 -4.92 -1.93 20.93
C ASP A 432 -4.44 -1.38 22.27
N THR A 433 -5.04 -1.88 23.35
CA THR A 433 -4.68 -1.50 24.72
C THR A 433 -3.41 -2.20 25.21
N SER A 434 -3.07 -3.36 24.62
CA SER A 434 -1.89 -4.16 24.97
C SER A 434 -0.62 -3.72 24.23
N LYS A 435 -0.78 -2.89 23.18
CA LYS A 435 0.32 -2.33 22.36
C LYS A 435 1.21 -3.42 21.73
N ILE A 436 0.58 -4.50 21.26
CA ILE A 436 1.25 -5.57 20.49
C ILE A 436 1.31 -5.22 19.00
N GLU A 437 2.24 -5.83 18.30
CA GLU A 437 2.46 -5.63 16.85
C GLU A 437 1.53 -6.56 16.06
N ILE A 438 0.26 -6.19 15.95
CA ILE A 438 -0.81 -7.05 15.41
C ILE A 438 -0.57 -7.37 13.94
N GLN A 439 -0.17 -6.38 13.13
CA GLN A 439 0.12 -6.59 11.71
C GLN A 439 1.24 -7.61 11.50
N SER A 440 2.28 -7.56 12.35
CA SER A 440 3.37 -8.55 12.34
C SER A 440 2.88 -9.95 12.74
N ILE A 441 2.00 -10.05 13.74
CA ILE A 441 1.39 -11.33 14.15
C ILE A 441 0.59 -11.92 12.99
N VAL A 442 -0.25 -11.14 12.32
CA VAL A 442 -1.04 -11.59 11.16
C VAL A 442 -0.12 -12.03 10.02
N ARG A 443 0.95 -11.29 9.71
CA ARG A 443 1.92 -11.68 8.67
C ARG A 443 2.56 -13.02 8.98
N ASN A 444 3.00 -13.23 10.22
CA ASN A 444 3.59 -14.50 10.67
C ASN A 444 2.59 -15.66 10.55
N GLY A 445 1.31 -15.42 10.87
CA GLY A 445 0.25 -16.43 10.71
C GLY A 445 0.03 -16.83 9.25
N LEU A 446 -0.01 -15.84 8.36
CA LEU A 446 -0.17 -16.08 6.92
C LEU A 446 1.06 -16.79 6.33
N ASP A 447 2.26 -16.45 6.77
CA ASP A 447 3.51 -17.10 6.32
C ASP A 447 3.60 -18.54 6.81
N LEU A 448 3.15 -18.81 8.05
CA LEU A 448 3.05 -20.16 8.58
C LEU A 448 2.06 -20.99 7.76
N LEU A 449 0.86 -20.47 7.55
CA LEU A 449 -0.17 -21.15 6.77
C LEU A 449 0.30 -21.43 5.34
N TYR A 450 0.96 -20.46 4.71
CA TYR A 450 1.50 -20.64 3.36
C TYR A 450 2.52 -21.79 3.28
N LYS A 451 3.39 -21.92 4.28
CA LYS A 451 4.40 -23.00 4.35
C LYS A 451 3.81 -24.37 4.58
N GLU A 452 2.71 -24.48 5.32
CA GLU A 452 2.07 -25.74 5.64
C GLU A 452 1.17 -26.23 4.49
N MET A 453 0.71 -25.32 3.62
CA MET A 453 -0.23 -25.62 2.55
C MET A 453 0.42 -25.76 1.17
N ASN A 454 1.68 -25.36 1.01
CA ASN A 454 2.48 -25.42 -0.23
C ASN A 454 3.87 -26.02 0.04
#